data_73ecebbeeae3d24c54cc2c860e1d0877
#
_entry.id   73ecebbeeae3d24c54cc2c860e1d0877
#
_cell.length_a   1.000
_cell.length_b   1.000
_cell.length_c   1.000
_cell.angle_alpha   90.00
_cell.angle_beta   90.00
_cell.angle_gamma   90.00
#
_symmetry.space_group_name_H-M   'P 1'
#
loop_
_entity.id
_entity.type
_entity.pdbx_description
1 polymer ?
#
loop_
_entity_poly.entity_id
_entity_poly.type
_entity_poly.pdbx_seq_one_letter_code
_entity_poly.pdbx_strand_id
1 'polypeptide(L)'
;MIDINKLIMESMKAHDTNRTNALKNLKAKILEFKTAKNAKQYNESAEIAIIQKMVKELNNDIMIYNNAGRTELANESAAQLNVLQDLLPPIPTVDDIKRFLLKEYPNGIEQKQMGIAIKKTKESLIGVDGAMVANIVKNIIK
;
A
#
# COMPACT_ATOMS: atom_id res chain seq x y z
N MET A 1 9.37 7.81 -7.66
CA MET A 1 7.90 7.98 -7.65
C MET A 1 7.31 7.77 -9.04
N ILE A 2 6.03 7.44 -9.09
CA ILE A 2 5.32 7.18 -10.34
C ILE A 2 5.07 8.48 -11.11
N ASP A 3 5.26 8.45 -12.42
CA ASP A 3 4.80 9.53 -13.30
C ASP A 3 3.36 9.22 -13.72
N ILE A 4 2.40 9.67 -12.93
CA ILE A 4 0.99 9.34 -13.09
C ILE A 4 0.42 9.85 -14.44
N ASN A 5 0.83 11.03 -14.86
CA ASN A 5 0.34 11.60 -16.12
C ASN A 5 0.79 10.78 -17.33
N LYS A 6 2.04 10.31 -17.30
CA LYS A 6 2.58 9.44 -18.36
C LYS A 6 1.83 8.11 -18.42
N LEU A 7 1.58 7.49 -17.26
CA LEU A 7 0.83 6.23 -17.18
C LEU A 7 -0.60 6.37 -17.71
N ILE A 8 -1.26 7.48 -17.37
CA ILE A 8 -2.61 7.75 -17.87
C ILE A 8 -2.60 7.88 -19.41
N MET A 9 -1.64 8.64 -19.95
CA MET A 9 -1.51 8.82 -21.39
C MET A 9 -1.28 7.48 -22.10
N GLU A 10 -0.39 6.65 -21.58
CA GLU A 10 -0.11 5.32 -22.14
C GLU A 10 -1.35 4.43 -22.11
N SER A 11 -2.12 4.43 -21.04
CA SER A 11 -3.33 3.63 -20.92
C SER A 11 -4.42 4.09 -21.86
N MET A 12 -4.55 5.40 -22.09
CA MET A 12 -5.49 5.96 -23.06
C MET A 12 -5.12 5.57 -24.49
N LYS A 13 -3.83 5.60 -24.82
CA LYS A 13 -3.35 5.17 -26.15
C LYS A 13 -3.60 3.68 -26.38
N ALA A 14 -3.51 2.88 -25.33
CA ALA A 14 -3.78 1.43 -25.39
C ALA A 14 -5.28 1.10 -25.35
N HIS A 15 -6.14 2.10 -25.20
CA HIS A 15 -7.61 1.93 -25.05
C HIS A 15 -7.99 1.02 -23.87
N ASP A 16 -7.18 1.03 -22.80
CA ASP A 16 -7.41 0.26 -21.59
C ASP A 16 -8.23 1.10 -20.60
N THR A 17 -9.55 0.99 -20.69
CA THR A 17 -10.49 1.80 -19.92
C THR A 17 -10.35 1.57 -18.41
N ASN A 18 -10.26 0.33 -17.98
CA ASN A 18 -10.13 0.02 -16.54
C ASN A 18 -8.83 0.56 -15.96
N ARG A 19 -7.73 0.41 -16.70
CA ARG A 19 -6.43 0.94 -16.30
C ARG A 19 -6.46 2.47 -16.22
N THR A 20 -7.03 3.12 -17.23
CA THR A 20 -7.18 4.57 -17.28
C THR A 20 -7.99 5.08 -16.09
N ASN A 21 -9.12 4.44 -15.78
CA ASN A 21 -9.98 4.83 -14.67
C ASN A 21 -9.26 4.66 -13.33
N ALA A 22 -8.56 3.55 -13.12
CA ALA A 22 -7.79 3.32 -11.90
C ALA A 22 -6.71 4.40 -11.71
N LEU A 23 -5.99 4.74 -12.77
CA LEU A 23 -4.93 5.75 -12.72
C LEU A 23 -5.48 7.17 -12.50
N LYS A 24 -6.63 7.50 -13.11
CA LYS A 24 -7.30 8.79 -12.86
C LYS A 24 -7.79 8.92 -11.43
N ASN A 25 -8.33 7.85 -10.87
CA ASN A 25 -8.75 7.82 -9.47
C ASN A 25 -7.55 7.99 -8.54
N LEU A 26 -6.43 7.35 -8.84
CA LEU A 26 -5.19 7.52 -8.08
C LEU A 26 -4.70 8.96 -8.15
N LYS A 27 -4.71 9.58 -9.33
CA LYS A 27 -4.34 10.99 -9.49
C LYS A 27 -5.19 11.89 -8.63
N ALA A 28 -6.50 11.67 -8.60
CA ALA A 28 -7.42 12.44 -7.76
C ALA A 28 -7.08 12.33 -6.28
N LYS A 29 -6.78 11.12 -5.81
CA LYS A 29 -6.38 10.88 -4.41
C LYS A 29 -5.05 11.55 -4.07
N ILE A 30 -4.09 11.54 -4.99
CA ILE A 30 -2.82 12.24 -4.82
C ILE A 30 -3.04 13.75 -4.71
N LEU A 31 -3.91 14.32 -5.56
CA LEU A 31 -4.24 15.74 -5.51
C LEU A 31 -4.94 16.12 -4.20
N GLU A 32 -5.88 15.28 -3.72
CA GLU A 32 -6.52 15.48 -2.42
C GLU A 32 -5.48 15.53 -1.30
N PHE A 33 -4.51 14.63 -1.32
CA PHE A 33 -3.43 14.60 -0.33
C PHE A 33 -2.61 15.88 -0.37
N LYS A 34 -2.21 16.33 -1.57
CA LYS A 34 -1.35 17.52 -1.75
C LYS A 34 -2.06 18.83 -1.39
N THR A 35 -3.38 18.88 -1.58
CA THR A 35 -4.17 20.08 -1.36
C THR A 35 -4.92 20.11 -0.04
N ALA A 36 -4.78 19.08 0.78
CA ALA A 36 -5.39 19.02 2.10
C ALA A 36 -4.88 20.16 2.99
N LYS A 37 -5.76 20.68 3.87
CA LYS A 37 -5.47 21.82 4.73
C LYS A 37 -4.24 21.62 5.62
N ASN A 38 -3.99 20.38 6.05
CA ASN A 38 -2.82 20.00 6.84
C ASN A 38 -1.91 19.07 6.04
N ALA A 39 -1.71 19.37 4.78
CA ALA A 39 -0.95 18.51 3.86
C ALA A 39 0.46 18.26 4.38
N LYS A 40 0.82 17.00 4.49
CA LYS A 40 2.19 16.55 4.71
C LYS A 40 2.92 16.50 3.38
N GLN A 41 4.24 16.47 3.42
CA GLN A 41 5.04 16.35 2.22
C GLN A 41 4.67 15.07 1.45
N TYR A 42 4.38 15.22 0.16
CA TYR A 42 4.16 14.08 -0.72
C TYR A 42 5.49 13.44 -1.09
N ASN A 43 5.65 12.18 -0.78
CA ASN A 43 6.86 11.41 -1.05
C ASN A 43 6.48 9.97 -1.41
N GLU A 44 7.47 9.13 -1.65
CA GLU A 44 7.24 7.72 -2.01
C GLU A 44 6.41 6.98 -0.96
N SER A 45 6.68 7.23 0.31
CA SER A 45 5.94 6.62 1.43
C SER A 45 4.46 7.00 1.39
N ALA A 46 4.16 8.28 1.13
CA ALA A 46 2.79 8.78 1.00
C ALA A 46 2.09 8.17 -0.23
N GLU A 47 2.80 8.07 -1.35
CA GLU A 47 2.28 7.45 -2.57
C GLU A 47 1.88 6.00 -2.33
N ILE A 48 2.76 5.23 -1.72
CA ILE A 48 2.49 3.82 -1.38
C ILE A 48 1.29 3.70 -0.45
N ALA A 49 1.21 4.53 0.58
CA ALA A 49 0.09 4.52 1.53
C ALA A 49 -1.25 4.82 0.83
N ILE A 50 -1.28 5.77 -0.09
CA ILE A 50 -2.48 6.10 -0.89
C ILE A 50 -2.90 4.88 -1.73
N ILE A 51 -1.97 4.26 -2.43
CA ILE A 51 -2.26 3.09 -3.26
C ILE A 51 -2.76 1.92 -2.41
N GLN A 52 -2.12 1.65 -1.28
CA GLN A 52 -2.55 0.58 -0.37
C GLN A 52 -3.97 0.79 0.16
N LYS A 53 -4.32 2.02 0.48
CA LYS A 53 -5.68 2.35 0.92
C LYS A 53 -6.69 2.12 -0.20
N MET A 54 -6.37 2.53 -1.42
CA MET A 54 -7.24 2.29 -2.59
C MET A 54 -7.42 0.80 -2.87
N VAL A 55 -6.36 0.01 -2.76
CA VAL A 55 -6.41 -1.46 -2.90
C VAL A 55 -7.37 -2.05 -1.87
N LYS A 56 -7.28 -1.62 -0.63
CA LYS A 56 -8.17 -2.08 0.45
C LYS A 56 -9.62 -1.72 0.17
N GLU A 57 -9.89 -0.50 -0.29
CA GLU A 57 -11.24 -0.05 -0.64
C GLU A 57 -11.81 -0.86 -1.81
N LEU A 58 -11.01 -1.14 -2.84
CA LEU A 58 -11.43 -1.96 -3.98
C LEU A 58 -11.72 -3.40 -3.57
N ASN A 59 -10.93 -3.99 -2.70
CA ASN A 59 -11.21 -5.33 -2.16
C ASN A 59 -12.56 -5.38 -1.44
N ASN A 60 -12.87 -4.35 -0.65
CA ASN A 60 -14.15 -4.23 0.02
C ASN A 60 -15.31 -4.07 -0.98
N ASP A 61 -15.12 -3.23 -2.00
CA ASP A 61 -16.11 -3.04 -3.06
C ASP A 61 -16.41 -4.35 -3.81
N ILE A 62 -15.38 -5.12 -4.11
CA ILE A 62 -15.53 -6.43 -4.77
C ILE A 62 -16.41 -7.36 -3.93
N MET A 63 -16.20 -7.41 -2.63
CA MET A 63 -17.03 -8.22 -1.73
C MET A 63 -18.49 -7.76 -1.74
N ILE A 64 -18.71 -6.45 -1.69
CA ILE A 64 -20.05 -5.87 -1.69
C ILE A 64 -20.76 -6.20 -3.02
N TYR A 65 -20.09 -6.01 -4.14
CA TYR A 65 -20.68 -6.30 -5.46
C TYR A 65 -20.98 -7.77 -5.65
N ASN A 66 -20.10 -8.66 -5.22
CA ASN A 66 -20.32 -10.11 -5.30
C ASN A 66 -21.51 -10.53 -4.44
N ASN A 67 -21.64 -10.01 -3.22
CA ASN A 67 -22.75 -10.30 -2.33
C ASN A 67 -24.08 -9.80 -2.88
N ALA A 68 -24.06 -8.71 -3.66
CA ALA A 68 -25.23 -8.14 -4.31
C ALA A 68 -25.54 -8.77 -5.69
N GLY A 69 -24.75 -9.73 -6.15
CA GLY A 69 -24.92 -10.38 -7.44
C GLY A 69 -24.50 -9.50 -8.62
N ARG A 70 -23.73 -8.43 -8.38
CA ARG A 70 -23.28 -7.50 -9.41
C ARG A 70 -21.90 -7.89 -9.93
N THR A 71 -21.84 -8.97 -10.69
CA THR A 71 -20.61 -9.58 -11.17
C THR A 71 -19.79 -8.63 -12.05
N GLU A 72 -20.45 -7.86 -12.95
CA GLU A 72 -19.73 -6.95 -13.83
C GLU A 72 -19.00 -5.86 -13.08
N LEU A 73 -19.64 -5.26 -12.06
CA LEU A 73 -19.02 -4.24 -11.21
C LEU A 73 -17.87 -4.82 -10.39
N ALA A 74 -18.04 -6.04 -9.89
CA ALA A 74 -16.96 -6.75 -9.17
C ALA A 74 -15.76 -6.98 -10.09
N ASN A 75 -15.99 -7.37 -11.34
CA ASN A 75 -14.92 -7.61 -12.32
C ASN A 75 -14.19 -6.31 -12.69
N GLU A 76 -14.89 -5.20 -12.85
CA GLU A 76 -14.29 -3.89 -13.10
C GLU A 76 -13.41 -3.46 -11.92
N SER A 77 -13.91 -3.62 -10.71
CA SER A 77 -13.14 -3.31 -9.49
C SER A 77 -11.90 -4.20 -9.37
N ALA A 78 -12.02 -5.48 -9.72
CA ALA A 78 -10.89 -6.41 -9.70
C ALA A 78 -9.82 -6.02 -10.73
N ALA A 79 -10.22 -5.56 -11.91
CA ALA A 79 -9.29 -5.08 -12.93
C ALA A 79 -8.53 -3.83 -12.45
N GLN A 80 -9.23 -2.90 -11.83
CA GLN A 80 -8.61 -1.70 -11.24
C GLN A 80 -7.67 -2.07 -10.09
N LEU A 81 -8.06 -3.01 -9.25
CA LEU A 81 -7.24 -3.52 -8.15
C LEU A 81 -5.90 -4.06 -8.67
N ASN A 82 -5.93 -4.87 -9.72
CA ASN A 82 -4.71 -5.44 -10.30
C ASN A 82 -3.77 -4.34 -10.82
N VAL A 83 -4.31 -3.30 -11.45
CA VAL A 83 -3.51 -2.15 -11.92
C VAL A 83 -2.78 -1.48 -10.75
N LEU A 84 -3.49 -1.23 -9.65
CA LEU A 84 -2.91 -0.56 -8.49
C LEU A 84 -1.89 -1.45 -7.76
N GLN A 85 -2.15 -2.75 -7.64
CA GLN A 85 -1.20 -3.69 -7.04
C GLN A 85 0.12 -3.76 -7.83
N ASP A 86 0.04 -3.71 -9.17
CA ASP A 86 1.23 -3.72 -10.02
C ASP A 86 2.10 -2.48 -9.85
N LEU A 87 1.53 -1.38 -9.37
CA LEU A 87 2.26 -0.14 -9.08
C LEU A 87 2.99 -0.17 -7.74
N LEU A 88 2.60 -1.07 -6.83
CA LEU A 88 3.25 -1.19 -5.54
C LEU A 88 4.60 -1.88 -5.68
N PRO A 89 5.64 -1.39 -4.96
CA PRO A 89 6.90 -2.13 -4.90
C PRO A 89 6.70 -3.46 -4.18
N PRO A 90 7.62 -4.43 -4.35
CA PRO A 90 7.54 -5.68 -3.61
C PRO A 90 7.45 -5.40 -2.11
N ILE A 91 6.45 -6.00 -1.45
CA ILE A 91 6.27 -5.86 0.00
C ILE A 91 7.36 -6.69 0.68
N PRO A 92 8.08 -6.13 1.69
CA PRO A 92 9.06 -6.92 2.44
C PRO A 92 8.44 -8.17 3.04
N THR A 93 9.17 -9.28 2.94
CA THR A 93 8.73 -10.57 3.47
C THR A 93 8.97 -10.65 4.99
N VAL A 94 8.41 -11.68 5.62
CA VAL A 94 8.68 -11.98 7.04
C VAL A 94 10.19 -12.10 7.29
N ASP A 95 10.91 -12.75 6.37
CA ASP A 95 12.37 -12.91 6.48
C ASP A 95 13.11 -11.58 6.39
N ASP A 96 12.66 -10.68 5.52
CA ASP A 96 13.23 -9.32 5.39
C ASP A 96 13.06 -8.54 6.70
N ILE A 97 11.90 -8.63 7.32
CA ILE A 97 11.60 -7.96 8.58
C ILE A 97 12.44 -8.54 9.71
N LYS A 98 12.56 -9.86 9.78
CA LYS A 98 13.40 -10.54 10.78
C LYS A 98 14.86 -10.14 10.64
N ARG A 99 15.39 -10.10 9.43
CA ARG A 99 16.78 -9.67 9.17
C ARG A 99 17.01 -8.23 9.62
N PHE A 100 16.08 -7.32 9.30
CA PHE A 100 16.14 -5.93 9.74
C PHE A 100 16.19 -5.84 11.26
N LEU A 101 15.29 -6.54 11.95
CA LEU A 101 15.19 -6.51 13.40
C LEU A 101 16.44 -7.10 14.07
N LEU A 102 16.99 -8.19 13.53
CA LEU A 102 18.23 -8.79 14.04
C LEU A 102 19.43 -7.86 13.87
N LYS A 103 19.47 -7.10 12.79
CA LYS A 103 20.52 -6.11 12.56
C LYS A 103 20.44 -4.95 13.52
N GLU A 104 19.24 -4.43 13.78
CA GLU A 104 19.01 -3.30 14.68
C GLU A 104 19.10 -3.69 16.16
N TYR A 105 18.72 -4.93 16.47
CA TYR A 105 18.68 -5.45 17.83
C TYR A 105 19.42 -6.79 17.92
N PRO A 106 20.78 -6.78 17.81
CA PRO A 106 21.56 -8.03 17.78
C PRO A 106 21.40 -8.90 19.03
N ASN A 107 21.09 -8.28 20.18
CA ASN A 107 20.93 -8.96 21.47
C ASN A 107 19.46 -9.27 21.81
N GLY A 108 18.56 -9.07 20.84
CA GLY A 108 17.13 -9.27 21.02
C GLY A 108 16.39 -8.00 21.37
N ILE A 109 15.08 -8.09 21.37
CA ILE A 109 14.17 -6.97 21.64
C ILE A 109 13.53 -7.15 23.00
N GLU A 110 13.64 -6.15 23.87
CA GLU A 110 12.93 -6.13 25.13
C GLU A 110 11.50 -5.64 24.94
N GLN A 111 10.59 -6.05 25.82
CA GLN A 111 9.17 -5.66 25.71
C GLN A 111 8.98 -4.14 25.66
N LYS A 112 9.75 -3.38 26.41
CA LYS A 112 9.71 -1.91 26.42
C LYS A 112 10.15 -1.28 25.09
N GLN A 113 10.89 -2.02 24.26
CA GLN A 113 11.38 -1.56 22.96
C GLN A 113 10.43 -1.89 21.82
N MET A 114 9.36 -2.64 22.08
CA MET A 114 8.44 -3.13 21.06
C MET A 114 7.87 -2.02 20.19
N GLY A 115 7.35 -0.96 20.80
CA GLY A 115 6.76 0.16 20.06
C GLY A 115 7.78 0.86 19.16
N ILE A 116 8.98 1.07 19.65
CA ILE A 116 10.08 1.70 18.90
C ILE A 116 10.53 0.80 17.77
N ALA A 117 10.63 -0.52 18.01
CA ALA A 117 11.02 -1.49 17.00
C ALA A 117 10.01 -1.54 15.84
N ILE A 118 8.73 -1.53 16.15
CA ILE A 118 7.66 -1.51 15.13
C ILE A 118 7.75 -0.23 14.31
N LYS A 119 7.91 0.92 14.95
CA LYS A 119 8.01 2.21 14.28
C LYS A 119 9.22 2.26 13.35
N LYS A 120 10.40 1.86 13.83
CA LYS A 120 11.63 1.82 13.01
C LYS A 120 11.47 0.92 11.78
N THR A 121 10.86 -0.24 11.96
CA THR A 121 10.62 -1.18 10.86
C THR A 121 9.71 -0.57 9.80
N LYS A 122 8.62 0.08 10.20
CA LYS A 122 7.69 0.73 9.27
C LYS A 122 8.34 1.89 8.52
N GLU A 123 9.24 2.63 9.16
CA GLU A 123 9.95 3.74 8.52
C GLU A 123 11.02 3.27 7.54
N SER A 124 11.69 2.17 7.85
CA SER A 124 12.81 1.64 7.06
C SER A 124 12.38 0.70 5.93
N LEU A 125 11.36 -0.10 6.17
CA LEU A 125 10.81 -1.06 5.20
C LEU A 125 9.43 -0.58 4.74
N ILE A 126 9.42 0.20 3.67
CA ILE A 126 8.20 0.81 3.13
C ILE A 126 7.23 -0.27 2.66
N GLY A 127 5.96 -0.13 3.02
CA GLY A 127 4.91 -1.05 2.58
C GLY A 127 4.58 -2.17 3.54
N VAL A 128 5.31 -2.30 4.66
CA VAL A 128 5.00 -3.33 5.67
C VAL A 128 3.71 -2.97 6.43
N ASP A 129 2.93 -4.01 6.75
CA ASP A 129 1.76 -3.89 7.61
C ASP A 129 2.21 -3.85 9.07
N GLY A 130 1.75 -2.85 9.82
CA GLY A 130 2.06 -2.72 11.24
C GLY A 130 1.66 -3.94 12.08
N ALA A 131 0.52 -4.57 11.75
CA ALA A 131 0.08 -5.77 12.45
C ALA A 131 1.02 -6.96 12.22
N MET A 132 1.51 -7.12 11.00
CA MET A 132 2.49 -8.16 10.65
C MET A 132 3.80 -7.95 11.40
N VAL A 133 4.30 -6.71 11.44
CA VAL A 133 5.52 -6.36 12.18
C VAL A 133 5.33 -6.64 13.67
N ALA A 134 4.19 -6.26 14.24
CA ALA A 134 3.89 -6.49 15.65
C ALA A 134 3.91 -7.99 15.99
N ASN A 135 3.33 -8.84 15.14
CA ASN A 135 3.35 -10.29 15.34
C ASN A 135 4.77 -10.86 15.31
N ILE A 136 5.60 -10.39 14.37
CA ILE A 136 7.00 -10.83 14.27
C ILE A 136 7.78 -10.38 15.50
N VAL A 137 7.62 -9.15 15.94
CA VAL A 137 8.28 -8.61 17.14
C VAL A 137 7.88 -9.41 18.37
N LYS A 138 6.59 -9.72 18.54
CA LYS A 138 6.11 -10.56 19.66
C LYS A 138 6.78 -11.92 19.71
N ASN A 139 7.04 -12.53 18.55
CA ASN A 139 7.64 -13.86 18.47
C ASN A 139 9.14 -13.85 18.80
N ILE A 140 9.82 -12.70 18.71
CA ILE A 140 11.25 -12.58 18.99
C ILE A 140 11.57 -11.79 20.26
N ILE A 141 10.57 -11.29 20.97
CA ILE A 141 10.73 -10.62 22.27
C ILE A 141 11.26 -11.61 23.31
N LYS A 142 12.20 -11.15 24.10
CA LYS A 142 12.75 -11.92 25.25
C LYS A 142 11.77 -11.98 26.40
#